data_c4552e19d5f6720382d9d78fa3a134b0
#
_entry.id   c4552e19d5f6720382d9d78fa3a134b0
#
_cell.length_a   1.000
_cell.length_b   1.000
_cell.length_c   1.000
_cell.angle_alpha   90.00
_cell.angle_beta   90.00
_cell.angle_gamma   90.00
#
_symmetry.space_group_name_H-M   'P 1'
#
loop_
_entity.id
_entity.type
_entity.pdbx_description
1 polymer ?
#
loop_
_entity_poly.entity_id
_entity_poly.type
_entity_poly.pdbx_seq_one_letter_code
_entity_poly.pdbx_strand_id
1 'polypeptide(L)'
;MGKEYLKPTVFISGHRDLTQEEFDLYYGMQLDWLIIQEEIEFVIGDYDGCDTMAQEYLTEQGFDPSRVTIYHMGDKPMNLVNKRFKTIGGFKNDIERDSAMTNASTYDVAYIRKGKENSGTAQNILRRFTF
;
A
#
# COMPACT_ATOMS: atom_id res chain seq x y z
N MET A 1 -31.04 6.91 11.47
CA MET A 1 -30.26 6.01 10.64
C MET A 1 -28.99 6.71 10.18
N GLY A 2 -27.88 6.25 10.63
CA GLY A 2 -26.59 6.82 10.26
C GLY A 2 -26.16 6.39 8.87
N LYS A 3 -25.46 7.28 8.18
CA LYS A 3 -24.73 6.89 6.99
C LYS A 3 -23.58 6.01 7.40
N GLU A 4 -23.44 4.88 6.74
CA GLU A 4 -22.22 4.11 6.87
C GLU A 4 -21.11 4.85 6.12
N TYR A 5 -20.17 5.37 6.87
CA TYR A 5 -18.95 5.91 6.27
C TYR A 5 -17.99 4.78 6.08
N LEU A 6 -17.66 4.49 4.84
CA LEU A 6 -16.54 3.61 4.56
C LEU A 6 -15.28 4.28 5.09
N LYS A 7 -14.54 3.57 5.93
CA LYS A 7 -13.25 4.07 6.39
C LYS A 7 -12.36 4.30 5.18
N PRO A 8 -11.71 5.46 5.06
CA PRO A 8 -10.79 5.66 3.97
C PRO A 8 -9.63 4.67 4.10
N THR A 9 -9.45 3.86 3.09
CA THR A 9 -8.39 2.86 3.03
C THR A 9 -7.51 3.17 1.83
N VAL A 10 -6.23 3.35 2.09
CA VAL A 10 -5.23 3.73 1.08
C VAL A 10 -4.40 2.52 0.69
N PHE A 11 -4.33 2.28 -0.61
CA PHE A 11 -3.42 1.29 -1.18
C PHE A 11 -2.12 2.01 -1.59
N ILE A 12 -1.03 1.73 -0.88
CA ILE A 12 0.28 2.25 -1.24
C ILE A 12 0.96 1.21 -2.13
N SER A 13 1.30 1.59 -3.35
CA SER A 13 2.00 0.71 -4.28
C SER A 13 3.10 1.47 -5.01
N GLY A 14 4.09 0.75 -5.52
CA GLY A 14 5.21 1.37 -6.22
C GLY A 14 6.21 0.33 -6.70
N HIS A 15 7.27 0.84 -7.32
CA HIS A 15 8.28 0.00 -7.93
C HIS A 15 9.14 -0.73 -6.89
N ARG A 16 9.54 -1.96 -7.21
CA ARG A 16 10.41 -2.77 -6.34
C ARG A 16 11.82 -2.19 -6.22
N ASP A 17 12.24 -1.41 -7.19
CA ASP A 17 13.55 -0.75 -7.20
C ASP A 17 13.43 0.75 -6.92
N LEU A 18 12.35 1.17 -6.28
CA LEU A 18 12.16 2.56 -5.89
C LEU A 18 13.32 2.99 -4.98
N THR A 19 13.88 4.17 -5.24
CA THR A 19 14.92 4.72 -4.37
C THR A 19 14.29 5.48 -3.20
N GLN A 20 15.06 5.67 -2.13
CA GLN A 20 14.59 6.46 -1.00
C GLN A 20 14.30 7.90 -1.42
N GLU A 21 15.10 8.46 -2.32
CA GLU A 21 14.86 9.81 -2.85
C GLU A 21 13.53 9.91 -3.58
N GLU A 22 13.21 8.92 -4.40
CA GLU A 22 11.92 8.85 -5.08
C GLU A 22 10.78 8.72 -4.09
N PHE A 23 10.94 7.88 -3.07
CA PHE A 23 9.93 7.74 -2.04
C PHE A 23 9.68 9.07 -1.33
N ASP A 24 10.73 9.73 -0.88
CA ASP A 24 10.60 11.00 -0.18
C ASP A 24 9.93 12.07 -1.06
N LEU A 25 10.27 12.10 -2.35
CA LEU A 25 9.74 13.09 -3.28
C LEU A 25 8.28 12.84 -3.67
N TYR A 26 7.93 11.59 -3.94
CA TYR A 26 6.63 11.27 -4.54
C TYR A 26 5.61 10.68 -3.57
N TYR A 27 6.04 10.25 -2.38
CA TYR A 27 5.14 9.66 -1.38
C TYR A 27 5.12 10.43 -0.07
N GLY A 28 6.26 10.95 0.36
CA GLY A 28 6.42 11.50 1.71
C GLY A 28 5.41 12.57 2.06
N MET A 29 5.28 13.60 1.23
CA MET A 29 4.38 14.71 1.50
C MET A 29 2.91 14.27 1.54
N GLN A 30 2.52 13.42 0.63
CA GLN A 30 1.15 12.90 0.57
C GLN A 30 0.84 12.02 1.78
N LEU A 31 1.78 11.17 2.18
CA LEU A 31 1.61 10.32 3.34
C LEU A 31 1.57 11.13 4.64
N ASP A 32 2.40 12.18 4.76
CA ASP A 32 2.37 13.08 5.93
C ASP A 32 0.98 13.67 6.13
N TRP A 33 0.31 14.02 5.04
CA TRP A 33 -1.06 14.53 5.09
C TRP A 33 -2.06 13.44 5.45
N LEU A 34 -1.87 12.23 4.91
CA LEU A 34 -2.83 11.14 5.09
C LEU A 34 -2.81 10.57 6.51
N ILE A 35 -1.62 10.41 7.11
CA ILE A 35 -1.52 9.75 8.43
C ILE A 35 -2.17 10.54 9.56
N ILE A 36 -2.44 11.84 9.38
CA ILE A 36 -3.13 12.64 10.39
C ILE A 36 -4.64 12.56 10.28
N GLN A 37 -5.17 11.89 9.24
CA GLN A 37 -6.60 11.73 9.07
C GLN A 37 -7.14 10.68 10.04
N GLU A 38 -8.26 10.99 10.69
CA GLU A 38 -8.89 10.04 11.59
C GLU A 38 -9.41 8.83 10.80
N GLU A 39 -9.28 7.67 11.40
CA GLU A 39 -9.78 6.40 10.85
C GLU A 39 -9.17 5.93 9.54
N ILE A 40 -8.12 6.59 9.04
CA ILE A 40 -7.46 6.12 7.82
C ILE A 40 -6.79 4.77 8.05
N GLU A 41 -6.86 3.90 7.05
CA GLU A 41 -6.19 2.60 7.06
C GLU A 41 -5.35 2.46 5.80
N PHE A 42 -4.34 1.60 5.88
CA PHE A 42 -3.43 1.35 4.76
C PHE A 42 -3.38 -0.14 4.43
N VAL A 43 -3.34 -0.44 3.15
CA VAL A 43 -3.01 -1.78 2.65
C VAL A 43 -1.76 -1.66 1.79
N ILE A 44 -0.81 -2.56 2.02
CA ILE A 44 0.52 -2.52 1.40
C ILE A 44 0.94 -3.96 1.10
N GLY A 45 1.65 -4.15 0.00
CA GLY A 45 2.29 -5.43 -0.29
C GLY A 45 3.54 -5.66 0.56
N ASP A 46 4.26 -6.72 0.24
CA ASP A 46 5.42 -7.16 1.04
C ASP A 46 6.72 -7.23 0.24
N TYR A 47 6.79 -6.57 -0.91
CA TYR A 47 7.97 -6.61 -1.74
C TYR A 47 9.03 -5.61 -1.29
N ASP A 48 10.20 -5.71 -1.90
CA ASP A 48 11.27 -4.73 -1.73
C ASP A 48 10.86 -3.38 -2.34
N GLY A 49 11.65 -2.36 -2.08
CA GLY A 49 11.43 -1.03 -2.64
C GLY A 49 10.28 -0.30 -1.96
N CYS A 50 9.29 0.13 -2.74
CA CYS A 50 8.21 0.95 -2.23
C CYS A 50 7.48 0.34 -1.04
N ASP A 51 7.15 -0.96 -1.12
CA ASP A 51 6.40 -1.62 -0.05
C ASP A 51 7.15 -1.57 1.28
N THR A 52 8.44 -1.88 1.26
CA THR A 52 9.28 -1.86 2.45
C THR A 52 9.44 -0.43 2.98
N MET A 53 9.66 0.53 2.08
CA MET A 53 9.81 1.95 2.46
C MET A 53 8.53 2.49 3.10
N ALA A 54 7.37 2.11 2.57
CA ALA A 54 6.08 2.51 3.13
C ALA A 54 5.88 1.93 4.53
N GLN A 55 6.22 0.66 4.72
CA GLN A 55 6.15 0.02 6.04
C GLN A 55 7.09 0.72 7.04
N GLU A 56 8.31 1.03 6.62
CA GLU A 56 9.27 1.75 7.45
C GLU A 56 8.77 3.14 7.81
N TYR A 57 8.24 3.86 6.84
CA TYR A 57 7.69 5.20 7.06
C TYR A 57 6.59 5.16 8.13
N LEU A 58 5.62 4.28 8.00
CA LEU A 58 4.52 4.19 8.96
C LEU A 58 5.00 3.80 10.35
N THR A 59 6.00 2.93 10.43
CA THR A 59 6.60 2.53 11.70
C THR A 59 7.33 3.70 12.36
N GLU A 60 8.13 4.44 11.60
CA GLU A 60 8.89 5.59 12.09
C GLU A 60 7.97 6.73 12.56
N GLN A 61 6.85 6.92 11.88
CA GLN A 61 5.87 7.94 12.26
C GLN A 61 5.02 7.54 13.46
N GLY A 62 5.18 6.33 13.97
CA GLY A 62 4.39 5.85 15.09
C GLY A 62 2.91 5.65 14.74
N PHE A 63 2.61 5.42 13.47
CA PHE A 63 1.24 5.17 13.02
C PHE A 63 0.71 3.89 13.66
N ASP A 64 -0.57 3.88 14.03
CA ASP A 64 -1.21 2.73 14.68
C ASP A 64 -1.10 1.48 13.80
N PRO A 65 -0.32 0.47 14.20
CA PRO A 65 -0.14 -0.72 13.37
C PRO A 65 -1.41 -1.54 13.16
N SER A 66 -2.41 -1.39 14.02
CA SER A 66 -3.70 -2.07 13.82
C SER A 66 -4.48 -1.54 12.63
N ARG A 67 -4.05 -0.41 12.07
CA ARG A 67 -4.65 0.23 10.92
C ARG A 67 -3.85 0.02 9.63
N VAL A 68 -2.92 -0.95 9.66
CA VAL A 68 -2.09 -1.31 8.51
C VAL A 68 -2.22 -2.81 8.28
N THR A 69 -2.50 -3.20 7.05
CA THR A 69 -2.56 -4.61 6.65
C THR A 69 -1.58 -4.87 5.52
N ILE A 70 -0.72 -5.87 5.72
CA ILE A 70 0.27 -6.29 4.72
C ILE A 70 -0.28 -7.52 4.00
N TYR A 71 -0.35 -7.42 2.68
CA TYR A 71 -0.84 -8.49 1.82
C TYR A 71 0.35 -9.24 1.24
N HIS A 72 0.35 -10.57 1.36
CA HIS A 72 1.49 -11.38 0.93
C HIS A 72 1.04 -12.68 0.26
N MET A 73 1.93 -13.26 -0.52
CA MET A 73 1.72 -14.57 -1.11
C MET A 73 2.13 -15.66 -0.12
N GLY A 74 1.58 -16.85 -0.31
CA GLY A 74 1.94 -17.98 0.54
C GLY A 74 1.62 -17.77 2.01
N ASP A 75 2.38 -18.45 2.86
CA ASP A 75 2.11 -18.52 4.29
C ASP A 75 2.75 -17.39 5.11
N LYS A 76 3.79 -16.77 4.58
CA LYS A 76 4.56 -15.75 5.30
C LYS A 76 4.89 -14.58 4.39
N PRO A 77 4.87 -13.34 4.92
CA PRO A 77 5.31 -12.19 4.14
C PRO A 77 6.82 -12.25 3.87
N MET A 78 7.22 -11.75 2.70
CA MET A 78 8.62 -11.60 2.34
C MET A 78 9.29 -10.53 3.21
N ASN A 79 8.64 -9.40 3.37
CA ASN A 79 9.12 -8.29 4.19
C ASN A 79 8.00 -7.84 5.14
N LEU A 80 8.26 -7.91 6.43
CA LEU A 80 7.36 -7.41 7.46
C LEU A 80 8.19 -6.58 8.44
N VAL A 81 8.17 -5.28 8.25
CA VAL A 81 9.00 -4.34 9.01
C VAL A 81 8.54 -4.25 10.47
N ASN A 82 7.23 -4.31 10.70
CA ASN A 82 6.66 -4.24 12.03
C ASN A 82 5.74 -5.44 12.24
N LYS A 83 6.08 -6.28 13.20
CA LYS A 83 5.33 -7.50 13.51
C LYS A 83 3.91 -7.23 14.02
N ARG A 84 3.62 -6.00 14.40
CA ARG A 84 2.29 -5.59 14.88
C ARG A 84 1.33 -5.27 13.74
N PHE A 85 1.80 -5.15 12.51
CA PHE A 85 0.93 -5.00 11.36
C PHE A 85 0.08 -6.25 11.18
N LYS A 86 -1.17 -6.06 10.75
CA LYS A 86 -2.02 -7.17 10.32
C LYS A 86 -1.46 -7.75 9.03
N THR A 87 -1.67 -9.04 8.81
CA THR A 87 -1.24 -9.69 7.56
C THR A 87 -2.38 -10.50 6.97
N ILE A 88 -2.46 -10.52 5.65
CA ILE A 88 -3.37 -11.38 4.90
C ILE A 88 -2.54 -12.05 3.82
N GLY A 89 -2.55 -13.39 3.80
CA GLY A 89 -1.73 -14.17 2.88
C GLY A 89 -2.52 -15.19 2.09
N GLY A 90 -1.78 -16.10 1.45
CA GLY A 90 -2.36 -17.18 0.68
C GLY A 90 -2.65 -16.85 -0.76
N PHE A 91 -2.30 -15.67 -1.24
CA PHE A 91 -2.47 -15.31 -2.64
C PHE A 91 -1.49 -16.10 -3.52
N LYS A 92 -1.96 -16.49 -4.70
CA LYS A 92 -1.19 -17.38 -5.58
C LYS A 92 -0.23 -16.62 -6.50
N ASN A 93 -0.55 -15.36 -6.80
CA ASN A 93 0.24 -14.54 -7.71
C ASN A 93 0.00 -13.06 -7.44
N ASP A 94 0.79 -12.22 -8.10
CA ASP A 94 0.75 -10.77 -7.90
C ASP A 94 -0.61 -10.17 -8.27
N ILE A 95 -1.22 -10.64 -9.34
CA ILE A 95 -2.50 -10.11 -9.82
C ILE A 95 -3.59 -10.36 -8.80
N GLU A 96 -3.65 -11.56 -8.23
CA GLU A 96 -4.63 -11.92 -7.21
C GLU A 96 -4.46 -11.05 -5.95
N ARG A 97 -3.22 -10.92 -5.47
CA ARG A 97 -2.91 -10.10 -4.30
C ARG A 97 -3.25 -8.63 -4.53
N ASP A 98 -2.77 -8.08 -5.65
CA ASP A 98 -2.96 -6.67 -5.97
C ASP A 98 -4.45 -6.34 -6.21
N SER A 99 -5.18 -7.25 -6.84
CA SER A 99 -6.63 -7.09 -7.01
C SER A 99 -7.35 -7.06 -5.67
N ALA A 100 -6.93 -7.90 -4.73
CA ALA A 100 -7.50 -7.90 -3.38
C ALA A 100 -7.25 -6.56 -2.68
N MET A 101 -6.06 -5.99 -2.82
CA MET A 101 -5.74 -4.69 -2.23
C MET A 101 -6.54 -3.56 -2.88
N THR A 102 -6.71 -3.58 -4.20
CA THR A 102 -7.55 -2.60 -4.89
C THR A 102 -8.99 -2.68 -4.36
N ASN A 103 -9.53 -3.88 -4.24
CA ASN A 103 -10.89 -4.08 -3.76
C ASN A 103 -11.07 -3.71 -2.30
N ALA A 104 -10.03 -3.82 -1.49
CA ALA A 104 -10.07 -3.49 -0.06
C ALA A 104 -9.83 -2.00 0.22
N SER A 105 -9.53 -1.21 -0.80
CA SER A 105 -9.14 0.18 -0.64
C SER A 105 -10.02 1.12 -1.47
N THR A 106 -9.95 2.41 -1.14
CA THR A 106 -10.74 3.45 -1.82
C THR A 106 -9.87 4.46 -2.55
N TYR A 107 -8.55 4.40 -2.33
CA TYR A 107 -7.64 5.44 -2.83
C TYR A 107 -6.25 4.85 -3.06
N ASP A 108 -5.58 5.28 -4.12
CA ASP A 108 -4.21 4.86 -4.42
C ASP A 108 -3.21 5.97 -4.15
N VAL A 109 -2.10 5.61 -3.49
CA VAL A 109 -0.89 6.42 -3.45
C VAL A 109 0.17 5.65 -4.20
N ALA A 110 0.58 6.16 -5.35
CA ALA A 110 1.50 5.46 -6.23
C ALA A 110 2.22 6.44 -7.15
N TYR A 111 3.44 6.08 -7.51
CA TYR A 111 4.23 6.81 -8.49
C TYR A 111 4.68 5.85 -9.58
N ILE A 112 4.47 6.23 -10.83
CA ILE A 112 4.91 5.46 -11.98
C ILE A 112 6.07 6.20 -12.63
N ARG A 113 7.25 5.60 -12.56
CA ARG A 113 8.45 6.14 -13.19
C ARG A 113 8.26 6.18 -14.71
N LYS A 114 8.74 7.23 -15.35
CA LYS A 114 8.71 7.35 -16.80
C LYS A 114 9.35 6.11 -17.44
N GLY A 115 8.68 5.53 -18.41
CA GLY A 115 9.10 4.28 -19.04
C GLY A 115 8.56 3.03 -18.37
N LYS A 116 7.84 3.16 -17.25
CA LYS A 116 7.26 2.05 -16.50
C LYS A 116 5.72 2.02 -16.55
N GLU A 117 5.14 2.51 -17.65
CA GLU A 117 3.69 2.64 -17.81
C GLU A 117 2.98 1.28 -17.91
N ASN A 118 3.74 0.19 -18.08
CA ASN A 118 3.20 -1.16 -18.11
C ASN A 118 3.56 -1.96 -16.84
N SER A 119 4.07 -1.29 -15.81
CA SER A 119 4.46 -1.93 -14.55
C SER A 119 3.26 -2.45 -13.77
N GLY A 120 3.51 -3.30 -12.78
CA GLY A 120 2.47 -3.74 -11.84
C GLY A 120 1.82 -2.57 -11.13
N THR A 121 2.59 -1.54 -10.77
CA THR A 121 2.06 -0.31 -10.16
C THR A 121 1.07 0.37 -11.10
N ALA A 122 1.42 0.51 -12.37
CA ALA A 122 0.52 1.09 -13.37
C ALA A 122 -0.76 0.28 -13.51
N GLN A 123 -0.65 -1.05 -13.52
CA GLN A 123 -1.82 -1.93 -13.59
C GLN A 123 -2.73 -1.77 -12.37
N ASN A 124 -2.15 -1.56 -11.19
CA ASN A 124 -2.93 -1.34 -9.98
C ASN A 124 -3.78 -0.07 -10.07
N ILE A 125 -3.23 1.00 -10.60
CA ILE A 125 -3.98 2.25 -10.80
C ILE A 125 -5.10 2.04 -11.82
N LEU A 126 -4.78 1.41 -12.94
CA LEU A 126 -5.77 1.14 -13.99
C LEU A 126 -6.91 0.28 -13.49
N ARG A 127 -6.63 -0.70 -12.63
CA ARG A 127 -7.63 -1.62 -12.10
C ARG A 127 -8.72 -0.90 -11.34
N ARG A 128 -8.39 0.19 -10.64
CA ARG A 128 -9.38 0.97 -9.89
C ARG A 128 -10.41 1.63 -10.80
N PHE A 129 -10.03 1.97 -12.02
CA PHE A 129 -10.87 2.66 -12.98
C PHE A 129 -11.53 1.73 -13.99
N THR A 130 -11.35 0.42 -13.84
CA THR A 130 -11.95 -0.58 -14.74
C THR A 130 -13.18 -1.17 -14.07
N PHE A 131 -14.29 -1.05 -14.74
CA PHE A 131 -15.58 -1.58 -14.27
C PHE A 131 -15.98 -2.83 -15.02
#